data_a23d99683ab26e6667a9d9957414bfde
#
_entry.id   a23d99683ab26e6667a9d9957414bfde
#
_cell.length_a   1.000
_cell.length_b   1.000
_cell.length_c   1.000
_cell.angle_alpha   90.00
_cell.angle_beta   90.00
_cell.angle_gamma   90.00
#
_symmetry.space_group_name_H-M   'P 1'
#
loop_
_entity.id
_entity.type
_entity.pdbx_description
1 polymer ?
#
loop_
_entity_poly.entity_id
_entity_poly.type
_entity_poly.pdbx_seq_one_letter_code
_entity_poly.pdbx_strand_id
1 'polypeptide(L)'
;MFDIVSEIKKLKKEKDVSILAHYYEDGAIQDIADYVGDSFYLSKMGQQTPSKNILLAGVVFMAESVKILNPTKTVLVPDLEASCSLVKGAPYQKYLEWRLAHPDAICVTYINSSAEVKSISDAIITSSNAAEIVSA
;
A
#
# COMPACT_ATOMS: atom_id res chain seq x y z
N MET A 1 14.42 29.23 -14.33
CA MET A 1 13.29 28.86 -13.45
C MET A 1 13.43 27.37 -13.13
N PHE A 2 13.39 26.99 -11.86
CA PHE A 2 13.50 25.58 -11.46
C PHE A 2 12.23 24.84 -11.88
N ASP A 3 12.37 23.84 -12.75
CA ASP A 3 11.25 23.00 -13.19
C ASP A 3 11.27 21.68 -12.39
N ILE A 4 10.45 21.62 -11.35
CA ILE A 4 10.35 20.49 -10.44
C ILE A 4 9.94 19.19 -11.16
N VAL A 5 9.06 19.27 -12.17
CA VAL A 5 8.57 18.09 -12.90
C VAL A 5 9.72 17.48 -13.71
N SER A 6 10.50 18.30 -14.38
CA SER A 6 11.68 17.84 -15.14
C SER A 6 12.73 17.22 -14.22
N GLU A 7 12.96 17.80 -13.03
CA GLU A 7 13.91 17.23 -12.06
C GLU A 7 13.42 15.90 -11.48
N ILE A 8 12.13 15.77 -11.16
CA ILE A 8 11.55 14.49 -10.72
C ILE A 8 11.70 13.42 -11.81
N LYS A 9 11.39 13.75 -13.07
CA LYS A 9 11.55 12.81 -14.19
C LYS A 9 13.00 12.36 -14.39
N LYS A 10 13.96 13.24 -14.17
CA LYS A 10 15.38 12.93 -14.20
C LYS A 10 15.76 11.99 -13.05
N LEU A 11 15.38 12.32 -11.82
CA LEU A 11 15.65 11.50 -10.63
C LEU A 11 15.03 10.11 -10.71
N LYS A 12 13.81 9.98 -11.26
CA LYS A 12 13.19 8.67 -11.51
C LYS A 12 14.10 7.75 -12.30
N LYS A 13 14.72 8.26 -13.38
CA LYS A 13 15.63 7.48 -14.23
C LYS A 13 16.96 7.19 -13.51
N GLU A 14 17.56 8.21 -12.90
CA GLU A 14 18.87 8.09 -12.23
C GLU A 14 18.82 7.13 -11.03
N LYS A 15 17.70 7.08 -10.32
CA LYS A 15 17.51 6.27 -9.11
C LYS A 15 16.76 4.97 -9.35
N ASP A 16 16.39 4.65 -10.60
CA ASP A 16 15.58 3.50 -10.96
C ASP A 16 14.30 3.41 -10.11
N VAL A 17 13.48 4.47 -10.18
CA VAL A 17 12.25 4.62 -9.38
C VAL A 17 11.01 4.59 -10.26
N SER A 18 10.03 3.77 -9.89
CA SER A 18 8.64 3.92 -10.35
C SER A 18 7.79 4.63 -9.30
N ILE A 19 7.01 5.61 -9.74
CA ILE A 19 6.05 6.31 -8.88
C ILE A 19 4.67 5.67 -9.05
N LEU A 20 4.12 5.18 -7.94
CA LEU A 20 2.75 4.68 -7.83
C LEU A 20 1.94 5.73 -7.06
N ALA A 21 0.89 6.28 -7.65
CA ALA A 21 0.05 7.29 -7.02
C ALA A 21 -1.38 6.79 -6.79
N HIS A 22 -1.89 6.98 -5.57
CA HIS A 22 -3.30 6.73 -5.32
C HIS A 22 -4.15 7.76 -6.07
N TYR A 23 -5.29 7.34 -6.61
CA TYR A 23 -6.14 8.23 -7.41
C TYR A 23 -6.81 9.37 -6.60
N TYR A 24 -6.63 9.42 -5.28
CA TYR A 24 -7.01 10.55 -4.42
C TYR A 24 -5.93 11.63 -4.32
N GLU A 25 -4.72 11.37 -4.83
CA GLU A 25 -3.66 12.36 -4.84
C GLU A 25 -3.96 13.51 -5.80
N ASP A 26 -3.32 14.66 -5.58
CA ASP A 26 -3.42 15.81 -6.47
C ASP A 26 -3.10 15.43 -7.92
N GLY A 27 -3.81 16.05 -8.89
CA GLY A 27 -3.62 15.78 -10.31
C GLY A 27 -2.17 15.94 -10.77
N ALA A 28 -1.45 16.92 -10.22
CA ALA A 28 -0.04 17.13 -10.56
C ALA A 28 0.87 15.96 -10.12
N ILE A 29 0.50 15.24 -9.04
CA ILE A 29 1.19 14.04 -8.60
C ILE A 29 0.83 12.86 -9.52
N GLN A 30 -0.45 12.74 -9.88
CA GLN A 30 -0.89 11.70 -10.82
C GLN A 30 -0.22 11.84 -12.19
N ASP A 31 -0.02 13.07 -12.69
CA ASP A 31 0.61 13.36 -13.99
C ASP A 31 2.07 12.92 -14.09
N ILE A 32 2.78 12.81 -12.98
CA ILE A 32 4.18 12.35 -12.93
C ILE A 32 4.33 10.87 -12.54
N ALA A 33 3.22 10.23 -12.13
CA ALA A 33 3.21 8.83 -11.73
C ALA A 33 3.31 7.90 -12.95
N ASP A 34 3.86 6.71 -12.72
CA ASP A 34 3.88 5.62 -13.72
C ASP A 34 2.59 4.81 -13.68
N TYR A 35 1.98 4.71 -12.50
CA TYR A 35 0.74 3.99 -12.26
C TYR A 35 -0.15 4.79 -11.32
N VAL A 36 -1.43 4.91 -11.67
CA VAL A 36 -2.45 5.59 -10.85
C VAL A 36 -3.61 4.62 -10.62
N GLY A 37 -4.05 4.45 -9.38
CA GLY A 37 -5.14 3.54 -9.06
C GLY A 37 -5.47 3.43 -7.58
N ASP A 38 -6.26 2.40 -7.24
CA ASP A 38 -6.58 2.05 -5.86
C ASP A 38 -5.47 1.20 -5.20
N SER A 39 -5.64 0.93 -3.91
CA SER A 39 -4.67 0.17 -3.11
C SER A 39 -4.36 -1.22 -3.68
N PHE A 40 -5.37 -1.91 -4.22
CA PHE A 40 -5.20 -3.25 -4.76
C PHE A 40 -4.47 -3.22 -6.11
N TYR A 41 -4.88 -2.33 -7.00
CA TYR A 41 -4.22 -2.12 -8.28
C TYR A 41 -2.75 -1.73 -8.11
N LEU A 42 -2.44 -0.77 -7.24
CA LEU A 42 -1.07 -0.33 -7.00
C LEU A 42 -0.20 -1.43 -6.40
N SER A 43 -0.76 -2.28 -5.54
CA SER A 43 -0.04 -3.44 -5.00
C SER A 43 0.38 -4.41 -6.11
N LYS A 44 -0.50 -4.66 -7.09
CA LYS A 44 -0.18 -5.47 -8.29
C LYS A 44 0.85 -4.79 -9.19
N MET A 45 0.71 -3.48 -9.43
CA MET A 45 1.67 -2.74 -10.26
C MET A 45 3.07 -2.69 -9.63
N GLY A 46 3.15 -2.66 -8.30
CA GLY A 46 4.41 -2.84 -7.58
C GLY A 46 5.15 -4.13 -7.95
N GLN A 47 4.43 -5.22 -8.19
CA GLN A 47 5.02 -6.48 -8.64
C GLN A 47 5.44 -6.44 -10.12
N GLN A 48 4.70 -5.74 -10.96
CA GLN A 48 4.91 -5.71 -12.41
C GLN A 48 5.98 -4.71 -12.84
N THR A 49 6.17 -3.61 -12.09
CA THR A 49 7.21 -2.63 -12.45
C THR A 49 8.60 -3.24 -12.43
N PRO A 50 9.45 -2.96 -13.44
CA PRO A 50 10.82 -3.44 -13.47
C PRO A 50 11.75 -2.70 -12.49
N SER A 51 11.37 -1.51 -12.01
CA SER A 51 12.18 -0.68 -11.13
C SER A 51 12.48 -1.35 -9.78
N LYS A 52 13.70 -1.15 -9.29
CA LYS A 52 14.13 -1.64 -7.96
C LYS A 52 13.54 -0.83 -6.82
N ASN A 53 13.29 0.45 -7.07
CA ASN A 53 12.75 1.37 -6.09
C ASN A 53 11.33 1.78 -6.48
N ILE A 54 10.44 1.83 -5.51
CA ILE A 54 9.05 2.26 -5.67
C ILE A 54 8.84 3.46 -4.74
N LEU A 55 8.35 4.57 -5.28
CA LEU A 55 7.82 5.68 -4.50
C LEU A 55 6.30 5.59 -4.53
N LEU A 56 5.69 5.34 -3.38
CA LEU A 56 4.24 5.35 -3.26
C LEU A 56 3.78 6.73 -2.77
N ALA A 57 3.07 7.47 -3.63
CA ALA A 57 2.30 8.64 -3.27
C ALA A 57 0.92 8.18 -2.80
N GLY A 58 0.73 8.18 -1.48
CA GLY A 58 -0.45 7.67 -0.80
C GLY A 58 -0.17 7.48 0.69
N VAL A 59 -1.00 6.68 1.36
CA VAL A 59 -0.89 6.44 2.80
C VAL A 59 -0.02 5.23 3.12
N VAL A 60 0.55 5.20 4.32
CA VAL A 60 1.58 4.24 4.75
C VAL A 60 1.15 2.79 4.59
N PHE A 61 -0.09 2.40 4.96
CA PHE A 61 -0.53 1.00 4.86
C PHE A 61 -0.51 0.45 3.42
N MET A 62 -0.64 1.34 2.41
CA MET A 62 -0.54 0.95 1.00
C MET A 62 0.91 0.63 0.65
N ALA A 63 1.87 1.45 1.10
CA ALA A 63 3.29 1.19 0.93
C ALA A 63 3.71 -0.10 1.64
N GLU A 64 3.19 -0.36 2.83
CA GLU A 64 3.38 -1.64 3.54
C GLU A 64 2.87 -2.82 2.71
N SER A 65 1.68 -2.72 2.12
CA SER A 65 1.13 -3.77 1.25
C SER A 65 2.00 -3.99 0.00
N VAL A 66 2.46 -2.92 -0.64
CA VAL A 66 3.41 -2.99 -1.76
C VAL A 66 4.71 -3.64 -1.31
N LYS A 67 5.24 -3.30 -0.12
CA LYS A 67 6.48 -3.88 0.42
C LYS A 67 6.34 -5.35 0.75
N ILE A 68 5.23 -5.79 1.34
CA ILE A 68 4.95 -7.20 1.63
C ILE A 68 5.00 -8.04 0.35
N LEU A 69 4.40 -7.55 -0.73
CA LEU A 69 4.39 -8.25 -2.02
C LEU A 69 5.70 -8.14 -2.80
N ASN A 70 6.60 -7.22 -2.40
CA ASN A 70 7.86 -6.95 -3.07
C ASN A 70 9.02 -6.86 -2.07
N PRO A 71 9.35 -7.96 -1.36
CA PRO A 71 10.30 -7.92 -0.25
C PRO A 71 11.72 -7.51 -0.65
N THR A 72 12.09 -7.70 -1.92
CA THR A 72 13.42 -7.33 -2.45
C THR A 72 13.52 -5.90 -2.94
N LYS A 73 12.39 -5.22 -3.16
CA LYS A 73 12.37 -3.82 -3.63
C LYS A 73 12.42 -2.84 -2.44
N THR A 74 12.99 -1.67 -2.67
CA THR A 74 12.87 -0.54 -1.74
C THR A 74 11.55 0.17 -2.00
N VAL A 75 10.73 0.34 -0.96
CA VAL A 75 9.47 1.09 -1.04
C VAL A 75 9.60 2.33 -0.16
N LEU A 76 9.34 3.48 -0.75
CA LEU A 76 9.45 4.79 -0.15
C LEU A 76 8.07 5.46 -0.10
N VAL A 77 7.84 6.27 0.92
CA VAL A 77 6.67 7.15 1.03
C VAL A 77 7.14 8.57 1.32
N PRO A 78 6.50 9.59 0.76
CA PRO A 78 6.87 10.98 1.01
C PRO A 78 6.60 11.44 2.45
N ASP A 79 5.56 10.87 3.08
CA ASP A 79 5.12 11.24 4.43
C ASP A 79 4.77 9.97 5.22
N LEU A 80 5.52 9.72 6.29
CA LEU A 80 5.30 8.59 7.20
C LEU A 80 4.10 8.79 8.15
N GLU A 81 3.59 10.01 8.28
CA GLU A 81 2.39 10.32 9.07
C GLU A 81 1.10 10.17 8.27
N ALA A 82 1.20 10.03 6.93
CA ALA A 82 0.05 9.83 6.06
C ALA A 82 -0.65 8.51 6.40
N SER A 83 -1.84 8.58 6.99
CA SER A 83 -2.59 7.44 7.49
C SER A 83 -4.07 7.54 7.15
N CYS A 84 -4.78 6.42 7.28
CA CYS A 84 -6.21 6.30 7.07
C CYS A 84 -6.95 6.15 8.41
N SER A 85 -8.14 6.74 8.52
CA SER A 85 -8.98 6.60 9.73
C SER A 85 -9.34 5.14 10.04
N LEU A 86 -9.49 4.30 9.03
CA LEU A 86 -9.74 2.85 9.20
C LEU A 86 -8.56 2.17 9.90
N VAL A 87 -7.33 2.50 9.52
CA VAL A 87 -6.12 1.97 10.17
C VAL A 87 -6.05 2.41 11.63
N LYS A 88 -6.32 3.71 11.90
CA LYS A 88 -6.36 4.25 13.27
C LYS A 88 -7.46 3.64 14.13
N GLY A 89 -8.60 3.29 13.51
CA GLY A 89 -9.73 2.65 14.17
C GLY A 89 -9.53 1.16 14.50
N ALA A 90 -8.50 0.53 13.95
CA ALA A 90 -8.20 -0.89 14.08
C ALA A 90 -6.80 -1.13 14.67
N PRO A 91 -6.55 -0.77 15.94
CA PRO A 91 -5.24 -0.90 16.56
C PRO A 91 -4.84 -2.37 16.74
N TYR A 92 -3.60 -2.69 16.42
CA TYR A 92 -3.02 -4.04 16.47
C TYR A 92 -3.33 -4.78 17.77
N GLN A 93 -3.20 -4.12 18.92
CA GLN A 93 -3.41 -4.74 20.23
C GLN A 93 -4.81 -5.36 20.38
N LYS A 94 -5.86 -4.66 19.91
CA LYS A 94 -7.23 -5.17 19.94
C LYS A 94 -7.43 -6.38 19.03
N TYR A 95 -6.79 -6.37 17.85
CA TYR A 95 -6.80 -7.52 16.94
C TYR A 95 -6.10 -8.73 17.56
N LEU A 96 -4.95 -8.51 18.19
CA LEU A 96 -4.19 -9.56 18.86
C LEU A 96 -4.98 -10.18 20.00
N GLU A 97 -5.60 -9.39 20.87
CA GLU A 97 -6.46 -9.84 21.96
C GLU A 97 -7.61 -10.70 21.42
N TRP A 98 -8.28 -10.22 20.37
CA TRP A 98 -9.36 -10.98 19.74
C TRP A 98 -8.86 -12.30 19.15
N ARG A 99 -7.74 -12.29 18.44
CA ARG A 99 -7.15 -13.48 17.80
C ARG A 99 -6.79 -14.53 18.84
N LEU A 100 -6.21 -14.12 19.97
CA LEU A 100 -5.84 -15.01 21.05
C LEU A 100 -7.08 -15.62 21.75
N ALA A 101 -8.16 -14.88 21.85
CA ALA A 101 -9.43 -15.35 22.41
C ALA A 101 -10.20 -16.30 21.47
N HIS A 102 -9.89 -16.29 20.17
CA HIS A 102 -10.58 -17.08 19.14
C HIS A 102 -9.59 -17.84 18.24
N PRO A 103 -8.84 -18.82 18.79
CA PRO A 103 -7.75 -19.48 18.07
C PRO A 103 -8.22 -20.27 16.83
N ASP A 104 -9.46 -20.77 16.87
CA ASP A 104 -10.05 -21.56 15.78
C ASP A 104 -10.78 -20.72 14.72
N ALA A 105 -10.87 -19.40 14.91
CA ALA A 105 -11.54 -18.51 13.96
C ALA A 105 -10.59 -18.13 12.80
N ILE A 106 -11.12 -18.08 11.58
CA ILE A 106 -10.42 -17.52 10.43
C ILE A 106 -10.50 -15.99 10.51
N CYS A 107 -9.34 -15.34 10.62
CA CYS A 107 -9.23 -13.88 10.70
C CYS A 107 -9.07 -13.29 9.31
N VAL A 108 -10.13 -12.66 8.82
CA VAL A 108 -10.13 -11.95 7.52
C VAL A 108 -10.08 -10.45 7.77
N THR A 109 -9.09 -9.79 7.19
CA THR A 109 -8.81 -8.37 7.44
C THR A 109 -8.90 -7.54 6.17
N TYR A 110 -9.50 -6.36 6.28
CA TYR A 110 -9.58 -5.41 5.18
C TYR A 110 -8.21 -4.78 4.91
N ILE A 111 -7.88 -4.55 3.63
CA ILE A 111 -6.57 -4.06 3.18
C ILE A 111 -6.14 -2.75 3.87
N ASN A 112 -7.08 -1.89 4.28
CA ASN A 112 -6.80 -0.67 5.03
C ASN A 112 -6.47 -1.00 6.51
N SER A 113 -5.41 -1.73 6.72
CA SER A 113 -4.86 -2.13 8.01
C SER A 113 -3.34 -2.05 8.00
N SER A 114 -2.71 -1.95 9.17
CA SER A 114 -1.26 -1.95 9.27
C SER A 114 -0.65 -3.31 8.90
N ALA A 115 0.64 -3.33 8.57
CA ALA A 115 1.38 -4.58 8.34
C ALA A 115 1.33 -5.51 9.57
N GLU A 116 1.34 -4.94 10.79
CA GLU A 116 1.21 -5.70 12.04
C GLU A 116 -0.12 -6.45 12.12
N VAL A 117 -1.25 -5.79 11.82
CA VAL A 117 -2.57 -6.42 11.78
C VAL A 117 -2.63 -7.49 10.68
N LYS A 118 -2.05 -7.21 9.52
CA LYS A 118 -1.96 -8.19 8.42
C LYS A 118 -1.18 -9.44 8.82
N SER A 119 -0.14 -9.30 9.64
CA SER A 119 0.71 -10.42 10.06
C SER A 119 0.01 -11.47 10.93
N ILE A 120 -1.10 -11.09 11.57
CA ILE A 120 -1.92 -12.00 12.41
C ILE A 120 -3.25 -12.39 11.73
N SER A 121 -3.40 -12.05 10.46
CA SER A 121 -4.59 -12.34 9.66
C SER A 121 -4.34 -13.55 8.75
N ASP A 122 -5.37 -14.35 8.51
CA ASP A 122 -5.31 -15.51 7.62
C ASP A 122 -5.54 -15.09 6.15
N ALA A 123 -6.33 -14.03 5.92
CA ALA A 123 -6.57 -13.47 4.58
C ALA A 123 -6.75 -11.95 4.63
N ILE A 124 -6.33 -11.29 3.54
CA ILE A 124 -6.52 -9.86 3.32
C ILE A 124 -7.49 -9.65 2.17
N ILE A 125 -8.52 -8.85 2.42
CA ILE A 125 -9.60 -8.59 1.46
C ILE A 125 -9.68 -7.11 1.09
N THR A 126 -10.35 -6.88 -0.04
CA THR A 126 -10.82 -5.55 -0.48
C THR A 126 -12.31 -5.60 -0.73
N SER A 127 -12.94 -4.45 -1.01
CA SER A 127 -14.37 -4.41 -1.35
C SER A 127 -14.70 -5.24 -2.60
N SER A 128 -13.74 -5.41 -3.51
CA SER A 128 -13.95 -6.12 -4.79
C SER A 128 -13.88 -7.64 -4.67
N ASN A 129 -13.19 -8.19 -3.66
CA ASN A 129 -12.96 -9.64 -3.53
C ASN A 129 -13.45 -10.25 -2.20
N ALA A 130 -14.07 -9.44 -1.33
CA ALA A 130 -14.50 -9.89 -0.01
C ALA A 130 -15.49 -11.06 -0.07
N ALA A 131 -16.49 -10.99 -0.94
CA ALA A 131 -17.51 -12.02 -1.07
C ALA A 131 -16.90 -13.35 -1.56
N GLU A 132 -15.98 -13.32 -2.50
CA GLU A 132 -15.29 -14.48 -3.05
C GLU A 132 -14.44 -15.16 -1.96
N ILE A 133 -13.61 -14.38 -1.26
CA ILE A 133 -12.68 -14.93 -0.25
C ILE A 133 -13.43 -15.48 0.98
N VAL A 134 -14.50 -14.80 1.43
CA VAL A 134 -15.27 -15.25 2.62
C VAL A 134 -16.12 -16.48 2.33
N SER A 135 -16.50 -16.71 1.06
CA SER A 135 -17.29 -17.88 0.66
C SER A 135 -16.47 -19.10 0.24
N ALA A 136 -15.15 -18.95 0.13
CA ALA A 136 -14.24 -20.03 -0.23
C ALA A 136 -13.85 -20.88 1.00
#